data_3237903d0a97a064998b5ce00f95aafa
#
_entry.id   3237903d0a97a064998b5ce00f95aafa
#
_cell.length_a   1.000
_cell.length_b   1.000
_cell.length_c   1.000
_cell.angle_alpha   90.00
_cell.angle_beta   90.00
_cell.angle_gamma   90.00
#
_symmetry.space_group_name_H-M   'P 1'
#
loop_
_entity.id
_entity.type
_entity.pdbx_description
1 polymer ?
#
loop_
_entity_poly.entity_id
_entity_poly.type
_entity_poly.pdbx_seq_one_letter_code
_entity_poly.pdbx_strand_id
1 'polypeptide(L)'
;ALTDLGCSWVNTVDSRGIEYGGALYNRTSDEMHKEIVHEVFTNLMDSGFLEKMTMQQYCSVSQEGEVRFLPDRYVEGQCPECSEEGARGDQCDSCGATYEAHELVNPKSKLDPESDIEVRDTEHFFLRLNDFQSSLSLHSSEKQKVWKPNVRAMSKNWLDMGLRPRAVTRDIEWGLTLSLIHI
;
A
#
# COMPACT_ATOMS: atom_id res chain seq x y z
N ALA A 1 -2.39 2.20 28.03
CA ALA A 1 -0.94 2.07 27.71
C ALA A 1 -0.54 2.86 26.46
N LEU A 2 -1.18 2.66 25.31
CA LEU A 2 -0.87 3.45 24.08
C LEU A 2 -1.43 4.87 24.13
N THR A 3 -2.54 5.06 24.82
CA THR A 3 -3.11 6.39 25.13
C THR A 3 -2.20 7.21 26.03
N ASP A 4 -1.58 6.57 27.00
CA ASP A 4 -0.66 7.24 27.93
C ASP A 4 0.64 7.66 27.23
N LEU A 5 1.15 6.83 26.33
CA LEU A 5 2.28 7.18 25.45
C LEU A 5 1.94 8.30 24.47
N GLY A 6 0.74 8.31 23.92
CA GLY A 6 0.25 9.38 23.05
C GLY A 6 0.10 10.70 23.80
N CYS A 7 -0.52 10.69 24.98
CA CYS A 7 -0.68 11.87 25.81
C CYS A 7 0.66 12.44 26.32
N SER A 8 1.61 11.59 26.67
CA SER A 8 2.94 12.03 27.10
C SER A 8 3.76 12.63 25.94
N TRP A 9 3.53 12.19 24.71
CA TRP A 9 4.20 12.73 23.52
C TRP A 9 3.72 14.14 23.14
N VAL A 10 2.46 14.43 23.36
CA VAL A 10 1.85 15.73 23.05
C VAL A 10 2.33 16.82 24.04
N ASN A 11 2.78 16.43 25.22
CA ASN A 11 3.17 17.34 26.29
C ASN A 11 4.67 17.27 26.66
N THR A 12 5.52 16.63 25.85
CA THR A 12 6.96 16.59 26.13
C THR A 12 7.63 17.88 25.68
N VAL A 13 8.27 18.50 26.63
CA VAL A 13 9.26 19.58 26.41
C VAL A 13 10.59 18.89 26.12
N ASP A 14 11.28 19.27 25.06
CA ASP A 14 12.62 18.73 24.79
C ASP A 14 13.65 19.22 25.81
N SER A 15 14.87 18.65 25.78
CA SER A 15 15.95 19.01 26.69
C SER A 15 16.37 20.51 26.63
N ARG A 16 15.86 21.24 25.66
CA ARG A 16 16.11 22.69 25.48
C ARG A 16 14.97 23.56 25.98
N GLY A 17 13.91 22.96 26.55
CA GLY A 17 12.73 23.64 27.03
C GLY A 17 11.78 24.09 25.92
N ILE A 18 11.89 23.52 24.72
CA ILE A 18 10.97 23.82 23.63
C ILE A 18 9.73 22.96 23.80
N GLU A 19 8.62 23.64 23.98
CA GLU A 19 7.30 23.01 24.06
C GLU A 19 6.80 22.66 22.65
N TYR A 20 6.64 21.38 22.37
CA TYR A 20 6.00 20.93 21.13
C TYR A 20 4.48 21.06 21.30
N GLY A 21 4.01 22.29 21.37
CA GLY A 21 2.58 22.60 21.44
C GLY A 21 1.90 22.34 20.11
N GLY A 22 0.76 21.64 20.14
CA GLY A 22 -0.10 21.42 19.00
C GLY A 22 0.24 20.24 18.09
N ALA A 23 1.03 19.27 18.56
CA ALA A 23 1.13 17.98 17.88
C ALA A 23 -0.24 17.27 17.96
N LEU A 24 -0.96 17.22 16.86
CA LEU A 24 -2.20 16.47 16.75
C LEU A 24 -1.84 14.99 16.64
N TYR A 25 -2.15 14.20 17.67
CA TYR A 25 -2.08 12.75 17.58
C TYR A 25 -3.29 12.25 16.80
N ASN A 26 -3.04 11.64 15.66
CA ASN A 26 -4.08 11.03 14.84
C ASN A 26 -3.73 9.58 14.50
N ARG A 27 -4.73 8.76 14.25
CA ARG A 27 -4.60 7.36 13.83
C ARG A 27 -5.37 7.16 12.54
N THR A 28 -4.85 6.30 11.68
CA THR A 28 -5.54 5.91 10.44
C THR A 28 -6.83 5.11 10.68
N SER A 29 -7.11 4.74 11.93
CA SER A 29 -8.37 4.11 12.37
C SER A 29 -9.38 5.09 12.98
N ASP A 30 -9.10 6.39 13.02
CA ASP A 30 -10.01 7.40 13.54
C ASP A 30 -11.13 7.69 12.54
N GLU A 31 -12.32 8.04 13.05
CA GLU A 31 -13.49 8.30 12.21
C GLU A 31 -13.26 9.46 11.24
N MET A 32 -12.60 10.53 11.70
CA MET A 32 -12.23 11.65 10.84
C MET A 32 -11.35 11.22 9.66
N HIS A 33 -10.41 10.29 9.88
CA HIS A 33 -9.60 9.75 8.79
C HIS A 33 -10.44 8.93 7.80
N LYS A 34 -11.37 8.14 8.31
CA LYS A 34 -12.31 7.36 7.49
C LYS A 34 -13.18 8.27 6.62
N GLU A 35 -13.74 9.33 7.18
CA GLU A 35 -14.53 10.32 6.43
C GLU A 35 -13.74 10.92 5.27
N ILE A 36 -12.51 11.35 5.53
CA ILE A 36 -11.61 11.92 4.51
C ILE A 36 -11.28 10.88 3.42
N VAL A 37 -11.00 9.63 3.81
CA VAL A 37 -10.71 8.56 2.84
C VAL A 37 -11.92 8.28 1.96
N HIS A 38 -13.13 8.22 2.54
CA HIS A 38 -14.38 8.06 1.79
C HIS A 38 -14.61 9.20 0.81
N GLU A 39 -14.43 10.45 1.26
CA GLU A 39 -14.55 11.63 0.39
C GLU A 39 -13.57 11.59 -0.78
N VAL A 40 -12.29 11.32 -0.51
CA VAL A 40 -11.26 11.21 -1.56
C VAL A 40 -11.57 10.07 -2.53
N PHE A 41 -11.97 8.90 -2.02
CA PHE A 41 -12.32 7.77 -2.85
C PHE A 41 -13.50 8.08 -3.77
N THR A 42 -14.57 8.68 -3.22
CA THR A 42 -15.78 9.07 -3.99
C THR A 42 -15.42 10.10 -5.05
N ASN A 43 -14.65 11.13 -4.70
CA ASN A 43 -14.22 12.16 -5.65
C ASN A 43 -13.38 11.57 -6.81
N LEU A 44 -12.49 10.60 -6.53
CA LEU A 44 -11.73 9.89 -7.57
C LEU A 44 -12.63 9.04 -8.47
N MET A 45 -13.64 8.40 -7.88
CA MET A 45 -14.62 7.59 -8.62
C MET A 45 -15.45 8.48 -9.55
N ASP A 46 -16.06 9.55 -9.02
CA ASP A 46 -16.91 10.49 -9.77
C ASP A 46 -16.12 11.20 -10.88
N SER A 47 -14.85 11.44 -10.65
CA SER A 47 -13.94 12.02 -11.65
C SER A 47 -13.46 11.01 -12.69
N GLY A 48 -13.83 9.73 -12.57
CA GLY A 48 -13.45 8.67 -13.51
C GLY A 48 -11.99 8.24 -13.43
N PHE A 49 -11.28 8.53 -12.33
CA PHE A 49 -9.90 8.11 -12.13
C PHE A 49 -9.75 6.72 -11.53
N LEU A 50 -10.85 6.12 -11.09
CA LEU A 50 -10.87 4.73 -10.62
C LEU A 50 -11.51 3.83 -11.66
N GLU A 51 -10.91 2.67 -11.86
CA GLU A 51 -11.40 1.62 -12.75
C GLU A 51 -11.46 0.30 -12.00
N LYS A 52 -12.53 -0.46 -12.21
CA LYS A 52 -12.68 -1.80 -11.63
C LYS A 52 -11.98 -2.80 -12.52
N MET A 53 -10.99 -3.50 -11.98
CA MET A 53 -10.20 -4.49 -12.69
C MET A 53 -10.09 -5.78 -11.88
N THR A 54 -10.01 -6.90 -12.59
CA THR A 54 -9.70 -8.20 -12.00
C THR A 54 -8.18 -8.34 -11.86
N MET A 55 -7.74 -8.83 -10.71
CA MET A 55 -6.35 -9.21 -10.47
C MET A 55 -6.26 -10.57 -9.80
N GLN A 56 -5.13 -11.21 -9.95
CA GLN A 56 -4.83 -12.46 -9.25
C GLN A 56 -4.22 -12.16 -7.89
N GLN A 57 -4.75 -12.81 -6.86
CA GLN A 57 -4.27 -12.65 -5.50
C GLN A 57 -4.13 -14.01 -4.84
N TYR A 58 -3.10 -14.16 -4.01
CA TYR A 58 -2.95 -15.34 -3.19
C TYR A 58 -3.99 -15.37 -2.08
N CYS A 59 -4.49 -16.56 -1.80
CA CYS A 59 -5.26 -16.85 -0.61
C CYS A 59 -4.70 -18.10 0.08
N SER A 60 -4.78 -18.11 1.41
CA SER A 60 -4.55 -19.33 2.18
C SER A 60 -5.86 -20.08 2.34
N VAL A 61 -5.78 -21.40 2.28
CA VAL A 61 -6.90 -22.31 2.52
C VAL A 61 -6.57 -23.13 3.76
N SER A 62 -7.37 -22.97 4.81
CA SER A 62 -7.18 -23.75 6.03
C SER A 62 -7.61 -25.20 5.81
N GLN A 63 -7.21 -26.09 6.72
CA GLN A 63 -7.65 -27.51 6.71
C GLN A 63 -9.16 -27.66 6.84
N GLU A 64 -9.85 -26.64 7.38
CA GLU A 64 -11.29 -26.58 7.51
C GLU A 64 -12.00 -26.00 6.27
N GLY A 65 -11.21 -25.60 5.25
CA GLY A 65 -11.70 -25.04 3.98
C GLY A 65 -12.01 -23.55 4.03
N GLU A 66 -11.62 -22.86 5.10
CA GLU A 66 -11.72 -21.40 5.16
C GLU A 66 -10.70 -20.75 4.23
N VAL A 67 -11.18 -19.79 3.42
CA VAL A 67 -10.37 -19.05 2.47
C VAL A 67 -10.09 -17.65 3.00
N ARG A 68 -8.81 -17.30 3.07
CA ARG A 68 -8.37 -15.98 3.50
C ARG A 68 -7.44 -15.36 2.45
N PHE A 69 -7.82 -14.23 1.88
CA PHE A 69 -6.96 -13.49 0.97
C PHE A 69 -5.73 -12.94 1.69
N LEU A 70 -4.58 -13.07 1.03
CA LEU A 70 -3.29 -12.64 1.55
C LEU A 70 -2.82 -11.39 0.83
N PRO A 71 -2.79 -10.23 1.49
CA PRO A 71 -2.10 -9.05 0.97
C PRO A 71 -0.62 -9.34 0.69
N ASP A 72 -0.04 -8.65 -0.26
CA ASP A 72 1.32 -8.85 -0.77
C ASP A 72 2.38 -9.05 0.33
N ARG A 73 2.28 -8.30 1.44
CA ARG A 73 3.20 -8.37 2.59
C ARG A 73 3.06 -9.63 3.45
N TYR A 74 2.00 -10.39 3.27
CA TYR A 74 1.75 -11.65 4.01
C TYR A 74 2.06 -12.89 3.18
N VAL A 75 2.55 -12.68 1.96
CA VAL A 75 3.11 -13.75 1.13
C VAL A 75 4.61 -13.53 1.04
N GLU A 76 5.38 -14.58 1.26
CA GLU A 76 6.82 -14.60 1.09
C GLU A 76 7.24 -15.83 0.30
N GLY A 77 8.33 -15.70 -0.44
CA GLY A 77 8.85 -16.78 -1.29
C GLY A 77 10.23 -16.42 -1.81
N GLN A 78 10.64 -17.06 -2.90
CA GLN A 78 11.89 -16.70 -3.57
C GLN A 78 11.65 -15.63 -4.64
N CYS A 79 12.53 -14.65 -4.68
CA CYS A 79 12.51 -13.63 -5.72
C CYS A 79 12.66 -14.25 -7.12
N PRO A 80 11.80 -13.93 -8.10
CA PRO A 80 11.93 -14.46 -9.45
C PRO A 80 13.21 -13.97 -10.18
N GLU A 81 13.77 -12.83 -9.79
CA GLU A 81 14.92 -12.22 -10.44
C GLU A 81 16.27 -12.67 -9.83
N CYS A 82 16.42 -12.65 -8.50
CA CYS A 82 17.69 -12.94 -7.84
C CYS A 82 17.68 -14.20 -6.99
N SER A 83 16.56 -14.92 -6.90
CA SER A 83 16.36 -16.13 -6.10
C SER A 83 16.60 -15.96 -4.59
N GLU A 84 16.60 -14.72 -4.08
CA GLU A 84 16.67 -14.44 -2.66
C GLU A 84 15.45 -15.01 -1.94
N GLU A 85 15.67 -15.73 -0.84
CA GLU A 85 14.61 -16.29 -0.01
C GLU A 85 13.99 -15.21 0.89
N GLY A 86 12.70 -15.35 1.21
CA GLY A 86 11.97 -14.39 2.03
C GLY A 86 11.61 -13.09 1.30
N ALA A 87 11.68 -13.08 -0.02
CA ALA A 87 11.16 -11.99 -0.83
C ALA A 87 9.65 -11.83 -0.63
N ARG A 88 9.17 -10.58 -0.57
CA ARG A 88 7.75 -10.27 -0.35
C ARG A 88 6.98 -10.32 -1.65
N GLY A 89 5.65 -10.34 -1.55
CA GLY A 89 4.77 -10.49 -2.69
C GLY A 89 4.74 -9.37 -3.72
N ASP A 90 5.39 -8.23 -3.46
CA ASP A 90 5.39 -7.07 -4.35
C ASP A 90 6.80 -6.55 -4.71
N GLN A 91 7.80 -6.90 -3.91
CA GLN A 91 9.18 -6.46 -4.13
C GLN A 91 10.21 -7.33 -3.42
N CYS A 92 11.41 -7.32 -3.94
CA CYS A 92 12.57 -7.92 -3.29
C CYS A 92 13.41 -6.86 -2.59
N ASP A 93 13.62 -7.04 -1.28
CA ASP A 93 14.45 -6.12 -0.48
C ASP A 93 15.95 -6.24 -0.83
N SER A 94 16.39 -7.36 -1.44
CA SER A 94 17.77 -7.61 -1.81
C SER A 94 18.18 -6.96 -3.13
N CYS A 95 17.42 -7.19 -4.21
CA CYS A 95 17.75 -6.66 -5.54
C CYS A 95 16.89 -5.46 -5.97
N GLY A 96 15.85 -5.12 -5.22
CA GLY A 96 14.94 -4.01 -5.53
C GLY A 96 13.97 -4.28 -6.69
N ALA A 97 13.93 -5.51 -7.21
CA ALA A 97 12.96 -5.87 -8.25
C ALA A 97 11.53 -5.76 -7.73
N THR A 98 10.63 -5.30 -8.60
CA THR A 98 9.18 -5.27 -8.36
C THR A 98 8.51 -6.26 -9.30
N TYR A 99 7.56 -7.02 -8.77
CA TYR A 99 6.85 -8.08 -9.48
C TYR A 99 5.42 -8.23 -8.91
N GLU A 100 4.60 -8.98 -9.60
CA GLU A 100 3.27 -9.35 -9.07
C GLU A 100 3.42 -10.52 -8.09
N ALA A 101 2.57 -10.59 -7.07
CA ALA A 101 2.67 -11.60 -6.02
C ALA A 101 2.70 -13.04 -6.57
N HIS A 102 1.97 -13.30 -7.67
CA HIS A 102 1.90 -14.64 -8.29
C HIS A 102 3.19 -15.05 -9.02
N GLU A 103 4.15 -14.13 -9.21
CA GLU A 103 5.46 -14.42 -9.82
C GLU A 103 6.48 -14.95 -8.81
N LEU A 104 6.17 -14.88 -7.49
CA LEU A 104 7.03 -15.47 -6.46
C LEU A 104 7.20 -16.98 -6.66
N VAL A 105 8.42 -17.44 -6.49
CA VAL A 105 8.74 -18.86 -6.53
C VAL A 105 8.56 -19.46 -5.13
N ASN A 106 7.89 -20.61 -5.04
CA ASN A 106 7.59 -21.30 -3.78
C ASN A 106 6.93 -20.38 -2.73
N PRO A 107 5.80 -19.71 -3.06
CA PRO A 107 5.15 -18.80 -2.15
C PRO A 107 4.63 -19.52 -0.91
N LYS A 108 4.66 -18.82 0.23
CA LYS A 108 4.14 -19.30 1.52
C LYS A 108 3.37 -18.19 2.22
N SER A 109 2.36 -18.58 2.98
CA SER A 109 1.69 -17.65 3.89
C SER A 109 2.61 -17.34 5.08
N LYS A 110 2.80 -16.07 5.36
CA LYS A 110 3.51 -15.63 6.57
C LYS A 110 2.64 -15.72 7.84
N LEU A 111 1.32 -15.72 7.66
CA LEU A 111 0.36 -15.80 8.76
C LEU A 111 0.14 -17.23 9.22
N ASP A 112 0.14 -18.16 8.27
CA ASP A 112 -0.04 -19.58 8.51
C ASP A 112 0.80 -20.38 7.52
N PRO A 113 2.05 -20.71 7.89
CA PRO A 113 2.98 -21.42 6.99
C PRO A 113 2.55 -22.85 6.62
N GLU A 114 1.63 -23.43 7.37
CA GLU A 114 1.11 -24.78 7.14
C GLU A 114 -0.15 -24.78 6.24
N SER A 115 -0.68 -23.60 5.90
CA SER A 115 -1.84 -23.51 5.01
C SER A 115 -1.42 -23.69 3.55
N ASP A 116 -2.31 -24.32 2.77
CA ASP A 116 -2.16 -24.35 1.32
C ASP A 116 -2.39 -22.95 0.74
N ILE A 117 -1.60 -22.61 -0.27
CA ILE A 117 -1.74 -21.34 -1.01
C ILE A 117 -2.34 -21.60 -2.37
N GLU A 118 -3.37 -20.87 -2.68
CA GLU A 118 -4.03 -20.83 -3.99
C GLU A 118 -4.00 -19.44 -4.57
N VAL A 119 -4.08 -19.34 -5.91
CA VAL A 119 -4.29 -18.08 -6.61
C VAL A 119 -5.76 -17.99 -7.01
N ARG A 120 -6.41 -16.89 -6.68
CA ARG A 120 -7.80 -16.62 -7.06
C ARG A 120 -7.95 -15.26 -7.70
N ASP A 121 -8.88 -15.15 -8.62
CA ASP A 121 -9.25 -13.88 -9.22
C ASP A 121 -10.12 -13.10 -8.24
N THR A 122 -9.81 -11.81 -8.08
CA THR A 122 -10.58 -10.88 -7.28
C THR A 122 -10.69 -9.54 -7.99
N GLU A 123 -11.74 -8.79 -7.70
CA GLU A 123 -12.01 -7.50 -8.32
C GLU A 123 -11.68 -6.35 -7.36
N HIS A 124 -10.86 -5.44 -7.84
CA HIS A 124 -10.44 -4.27 -7.08
C HIS A 124 -10.61 -2.97 -7.88
N PHE A 125 -10.70 -1.86 -7.17
CA PHE A 125 -10.59 -0.55 -7.78
C PHE A 125 -9.13 -0.17 -7.94
N PHE A 126 -8.78 0.25 -9.15
CA PHE A 126 -7.45 0.69 -9.52
C PHE A 126 -7.46 2.18 -9.82
N LEU A 127 -6.54 2.91 -9.20
CA LEU A 127 -6.25 4.28 -9.61
C LEU A 127 -5.49 4.25 -10.94
N ARG A 128 -6.01 4.91 -11.96
CA ARG A 128 -5.39 5.06 -13.28
C ARG A 128 -4.21 6.03 -13.20
N LEU A 129 -3.16 5.62 -12.49
CA LEU A 129 -1.99 6.44 -12.22
C LEU A 129 -1.25 6.85 -13.50
N ASN A 130 -1.33 6.06 -14.56
CA ASN A 130 -0.81 6.34 -15.90
C ASN A 130 -1.39 7.62 -16.50
N ASP A 131 -2.63 7.98 -16.20
CA ASP A 131 -3.28 9.20 -16.71
C ASP A 131 -2.61 10.47 -16.15
N PHE A 132 -1.93 10.36 -15.03
CA PHE A 132 -1.20 11.45 -14.39
C PHE A 132 0.27 11.54 -14.81
N GLN A 133 0.76 10.64 -15.66
CA GLN A 133 2.17 10.55 -16.09
C GLN A 133 2.75 11.90 -16.51
N SER A 134 2.07 12.62 -17.42
CA SER A 134 2.54 13.89 -17.95
C SER A 134 2.57 14.99 -16.87
N SER A 135 1.51 15.08 -16.07
CA SER A 135 1.40 16.09 -15.00
C SER A 135 2.45 15.85 -13.90
N LEU A 136 2.68 14.59 -13.53
CA LEU A 136 3.71 14.23 -12.55
C LEU A 136 5.12 14.45 -13.07
N SER A 137 5.36 14.21 -14.38
CA SER A 137 6.65 14.51 -15.00
C SER A 137 6.95 16.01 -14.99
N LEU A 138 5.95 16.84 -15.32
CA LEU A 138 6.07 18.29 -15.24
C LEU A 138 6.35 18.74 -13.80
N HIS A 139 5.55 18.30 -12.84
CA HIS A 139 5.72 18.61 -11.42
C HIS A 139 7.11 18.19 -10.90
N SER A 140 7.56 16.99 -11.24
CA SER A 140 8.89 16.49 -10.87
C SER A 140 10.00 17.40 -11.41
N SER A 141 9.88 17.86 -12.67
CA SER A 141 10.85 18.76 -13.28
C SER A 141 10.91 20.12 -12.60
N GLU A 142 9.77 20.68 -12.20
CA GLU A 142 9.68 21.94 -11.48
C GLU A 142 10.30 21.85 -10.06
N LYS A 143 10.16 20.69 -9.41
CA LYS A 143 10.66 20.47 -8.04
C LYS A 143 12.12 20.04 -7.97
N GLN A 144 12.82 19.88 -9.09
CA GLN A 144 14.21 19.40 -9.12
C GLN A 144 15.18 20.19 -8.23
N LYS A 145 14.95 21.48 -8.04
CA LYS A 145 15.81 22.35 -7.21
C LYS A 145 15.54 22.22 -5.71
N VAL A 146 14.34 21.77 -5.34
CA VAL A 146 13.87 21.73 -3.94
C VAL A 146 14.01 20.33 -3.34
N TRP A 147 13.80 19.30 -4.14
CA TRP A 147 13.86 17.92 -3.65
C TRP A 147 15.29 17.44 -3.42
N LYS A 148 15.45 16.58 -2.42
CA LYS A 148 16.71 15.90 -2.17
C LYS A 148 17.11 15.01 -3.38
N PRO A 149 18.41 14.78 -3.63
CA PRO A 149 18.88 14.01 -4.78
C PRO A 149 18.29 12.60 -4.89
N ASN A 150 18.15 11.88 -3.78
CA ASN A 150 17.56 10.53 -3.75
C ASN A 150 16.07 10.55 -4.15
N VAL A 151 15.30 11.55 -3.68
CA VAL A 151 13.89 11.70 -4.06
C VAL A 151 13.76 11.94 -5.56
N ARG A 152 14.61 12.82 -6.12
CA ARG A 152 14.62 13.10 -7.57
C ARG A 152 14.96 11.85 -8.39
N ALA A 153 16.00 11.14 -7.98
CA ALA A 153 16.43 9.92 -8.68
C ALA A 153 15.34 8.86 -8.69
N MET A 154 14.71 8.61 -7.53
CA MET A 154 13.63 7.64 -7.40
C MET A 154 12.40 8.05 -8.23
N SER A 155 11.94 9.30 -8.09
CA SER A 155 10.78 9.80 -8.84
C SER A 155 11.04 9.74 -10.36
N LYS A 156 12.24 10.13 -10.81
CA LYS A 156 12.62 10.04 -12.20
C LYS A 156 12.59 8.60 -12.71
N ASN A 157 13.16 7.67 -11.95
CA ASN A 157 13.18 6.25 -12.34
C ASN A 157 11.75 5.70 -12.53
N TRP A 158 10.84 6.00 -11.61
CA TRP A 158 9.44 5.56 -11.73
C TRP A 158 8.74 6.17 -12.95
N LEU A 159 8.98 7.44 -13.23
CA LEU A 159 8.41 8.12 -14.39
C LEU A 159 9.00 7.58 -15.71
N ASP A 160 10.30 7.29 -15.73
CA ASP A 160 10.98 6.73 -16.93
C ASP A 160 10.50 5.29 -17.22
N MET A 161 10.20 4.49 -16.17
CA MET A 161 9.61 3.15 -16.33
C MET A 161 8.15 3.17 -16.79
N GLY A 162 7.49 4.31 -16.68
CA GLY A 162 6.07 4.47 -16.93
C GLY A 162 5.20 4.04 -15.74
N LEU A 163 4.25 4.90 -15.39
CA LEU A 163 3.33 4.62 -14.29
C LEU A 163 2.25 3.62 -14.73
N ARG A 164 1.93 2.67 -13.86
CA ARG A 164 0.89 1.66 -14.07
C ARG A 164 -0.28 1.91 -13.14
N PRO A 165 -1.51 1.46 -13.50
CA PRO A 165 -2.64 1.47 -12.58
C PRO A 165 -2.28 0.78 -11.26
N ARG A 166 -2.77 1.31 -10.14
CA ARG A 166 -2.49 0.79 -8.80
C ARG A 166 -3.78 0.47 -8.07
N ALA A 167 -3.90 -0.76 -7.60
CA ALA A 167 -5.04 -1.17 -6.79
C ALA A 167 -5.08 -0.38 -5.47
N VAL A 168 -6.22 0.25 -5.19
CA VAL A 168 -6.47 1.06 -3.98
C VAL A 168 -7.37 0.36 -2.98
N THR A 169 -7.99 -0.75 -3.37
CA THR A 169 -8.74 -1.64 -2.47
C THR A 169 -8.01 -2.95 -2.24
N ARG A 170 -8.36 -3.66 -1.18
CA ARG A 170 -7.78 -4.97 -0.82
C ARG A 170 -8.83 -5.81 -0.13
N ASP A 171 -8.78 -7.13 -0.35
CA ASP A 171 -9.57 -8.11 0.40
C ASP A 171 -8.86 -8.44 1.71
N ILE A 172 -9.12 -7.63 2.73
CA ILE A 172 -8.57 -7.79 4.09
C ILE A 172 -9.68 -7.60 5.12
N GLU A 173 -9.59 -8.35 6.21
CA GLU A 173 -10.57 -8.28 7.30
C GLU A 173 -10.48 -6.95 8.08
N TRP A 174 -9.29 -6.38 8.16
CA TRP A 174 -9.03 -5.15 8.90
C TRP A 174 -8.63 -4.01 7.97
N GLY A 175 -9.36 -2.90 8.07
CA GLY A 175 -9.12 -1.72 7.24
C GLY A 175 -10.30 -0.75 7.30
N LEU A 176 -10.26 0.26 6.45
CA LEU A 176 -11.40 1.14 6.24
C LEU A 176 -12.37 0.46 5.29
N THR A 177 -13.56 0.13 5.79
CA THR A 177 -14.62 -0.44 4.97
C THR A 177 -15.15 0.65 4.04
N LEU A 178 -14.95 0.47 2.75
CA LEU A 178 -15.60 1.28 1.72
C LEU A 178 -17.00 0.72 1.54
N SER A 179 -18.00 1.39 2.10
CA SER A 179 -19.41 1.02 1.86
C SER A 179 -19.77 1.43 0.44
N LEU A 180 -19.64 0.49 -0.49
CA LEU A 180 -20.00 0.69 -1.91
C LEU A 180 -21.52 0.67 -2.15
N ILE A 181 -22.33 0.60 -1.09
CA ILE A 181 -23.82 0.54 -1.19
C ILE A 181 -24.41 1.88 -1.65
N HIS A 182 -23.63 2.94 -1.67
CA HIS A 182 -24.06 4.28 -2.09
C HIS A 182 -23.31 4.82 -3.32
N ILE A 183 -22.62 3.93 -4.05
CA ILE A 183 -21.96 4.29 -5.31
C ILE A 183 -22.61 3.54 -6.46
#